data_8a572a9d0d136abdfc7fb28e1beb9a4e
#
_entry.id   8a572a9d0d136abdfc7fb28e1beb9a4e
#
_cell.length_a   1.000
_cell.length_b   1.000
_cell.length_c   1.000
_cell.angle_alpha   90.00
_cell.angle_beta   90.00
_cell.angle_gamma   90.00
#
_symmetry.space_group_name_H-M   'P 1'
#
loop_
_entity.id
_entity.type
_entity.pdbx_description
1 polymer ?
#
loop_
_entity_poly.entity_id
_entity_poly.type
_entity_poly.pdbx_seq_one_letter_code
_entity_poly.pdbx_strand_id
1 'polypeptide(L)'
;MSQPPSAKQPAIAIPPEPSIKFKPISAWATVKEVENLTDTISFVRFRVEGGVFDFQPGQFVSVMVDKEGKSVSRPYSIASPPEQKEHLELCIKKVPDGFMSNYVADLKPGAQVRIRGPLGRFVLLEPVANDIVFISTGTGIAPFISMLGHIYRQGSDIDPARRFWLFQGVRYVKEMVYIDYLEKLARDHPNFHLVYVISRPETPEWKGRVGHVQYFLREEIKDASRMHAYICGLRHMLEETKPMCEGMGFSLVRFEKWD
;
A
#
# COMPACT_ATOMS: atom_id res chain seq x y z
N MET A 1 -19.51 -36.62 -34.15
CA MET A 1 -18.89 -36.48 -32.82
C MET A 1 -19.16 -35.06 -32.36
N SER A 2 -20.14 -34.87 -31.47
CA SER A 2 -20.56 -33.56 -30.95
C SER A 2 -19.63 -33.15 -29.79
N GLN A 3 -19.06 -31.96 -29.86
CA GLN A 3 -18.27 -31.38 -28.77
C GLN A 3 -19.14 -31.23 -27.50
N PRO A 4 -18.61 -31.54 -26.30
CA PRO A 4 -19.32 -31.26 -25.07
C PRO A 4 -19.48 -29.73 -24.86
N PRO A 5 -20.59 -29.30 -24.25
CA PRO A 5 -20.81 -27.90 -23.98
C PRO A 5 -19.75 -27.35 -23.02
N SER A 6 -19.17 -26.20 -23.37
CA SER A 6 -18.21 -25.49 -22.53
C SER A 6 -18.88 -25.13 -21.18
N ALA A 7 -18.33 -25.61 -20.09
CA ALA A 7 -18.77 -25.25 -18.75
C ALA A 7 -18.64 -23.72 -18.59
N LYS A 8 -19.75 -23.02 -18.41
CA LYS A 8 -19.76 -21.59 -18.04
C LYS A 8 -19.02 -21.45 -16.71
N GLN A 9 -17.91 -20.71 -16.71
CA GLN A 9 -17.27 -20.31 -15.46
C GLN A 9 -18.31 -19.63 -14.56
N PRO A 10 -18.37 -19.95 -13.25
CA PRO A 10 -19.26 -19.28 -12.34
C PRO A 10 -18.93 -17.78 -12.35
N ALA A 11 -19.95 -16.95 -12.48
CA ALA A 11 -19.81 -15.51 -12.39
C ALA A 11 -19.16 -15.17 -11.04
N ILE A 12 -18.00 -14.51 -11.07
CA ILE A 12 -17.35 -14.00 -9.87
C ILE A 12 -18.33 -13.03 -9.23
N ALA A 13 -18.85 -13.38 -8.05
CA ALA A 13 -19.74 -12.49 -7.32
C ALA A 13 -18.99 -11.18 -7.07
N ILE A 14 -19.55 -10.04 -7.51
CA ILE A 14 -18.98 -8.73 -7.22
C ILE A 14 -19.00 -8.58 -5.70
N PRO A 15 -17.83 -8.50 -5.04
CA PRO A 15 -17.81 -8.39 -3.59
C PRO A 15 -18.45 -7.07 -3.17
N PRO A 16 -19.12 -7.02 -2.01
CA PRO A 16 -19.76 -5.80 -1.53
C PRO A 16 -18.73 -4.67 -1.43
N GLU A 17 -19.17 -3.46 -1.76
CA GLU A 17 -18.33 -2.29 -1.54
C GLU A 17 -17.97 -2.15 -0.06
N PRO A 18 -16.75 -1.71 0.27
CA PRO A 18 -16.34 -1.56 1.66
C PRO A 18 -17.19 -0.50 2.35
N SER A 19 -17.62 -0.81 3.56
CA SER A 19 -18.22 0.20 4.45
C SER A 19 -17.15 1.19 4.88
N ILE A 20 -17.33 2.47 4.57
CA ILE A 20 -16.45 3.54 5.03
C ILE A 20 -16.95 4.05 6.38
N LYS A 21 -16.15 3.80 7.43
CA LYS A 21 -16.52 4.04 8.83
C LYS A 21 -16.39 5.50 9.26
N PHE A 22 -15.43 6.24 8.67
CA PHE A 22 -15.06 7.58 9.14
C PHE A 22 -15.31 8.66 8.07
N LYS A 23 -15.83 9.81 8.50
CA LYS A 23 -16.04 10.96 7.64
C LYS A 23 -14.76 11.79 7.54
N PRO A 24 -14.44 12.36 6.36
CA PRO A 24 -13.31 13.25 6.21
C PRO A 24 -13.44 14.51 7.07
N ILE A 25 -12.36 14.87 7.74
CA ILE A 25 -12.16 16.13 8.45
C ILE A 25 -11.05 16.95 7.78
N SER A 26 -11.05 18.25 8.02
CA SER A 26 -9.90 19.12 7.70
C SER A 26 -9.23 19.52 9.00
N ALA A 27 -7.92 19.34 9.10
CA ALA A 27 -7.15 19.62 10.29
C ALA A 27 -5.77 20.21 9.94
N TRP A 28 -5.14 20.85 10.90
CA TRP A 28 -3.70 21.11 10.86
C TRP A 28 -2.94 19.87 11.30
N ALA A 29 -1.81 19.63 10.69
CA ALA A 29 -0.90 18.56 11.03
C ALA A 29 0.51 19.11 11.19
N THR A 30 1.10 18.87 12.36
CA THR A 30 2.45 19.32 12.73
C THR A 30 3.44 18.19 12.48
N VAL A 31 4.49 18.46 11.71
CA VAL A 31 5.59 17.51 11.47
C VAL A 31 6.30 17.21 12.79
N LYS A 32 6.44 15.93 13.11
CA LYS A 32 7.20 15.44 14.26
C LYS A 32 8.56 14.94 13.86
N GLU A 33 8.62 14.27 12.72
CA GLU A 33 9.83 13.62 12.24
C GLU A 33 9.84 13.56 10.72
N VAL A 34 11.02 13.67 10.15
CA VAL A 34 11.28 13.41 8.73
C VAL A 34 12.54 12.55 8.67
N GLU A 35 12.44 11.40 8.00
CA GLU A 35 13.54 10.48 7.78
C GLU A 35 13.68 10.20 6.28
N ASN A 36 14.88 10.25 5.75
CA ASN A 36 15.14 9.83 4.38
C ASN A 36 15.34 8.31 4.35
N LEU A 37 14.35 7.59 3.86
CA LEU A 37 14.43 6.13 3.67
C LEU A 37 15.39 5.77 2.52
N THR A 38 15.44 6.65 1.52
CA THR A 38 16.37 6.56 0.36
C THR A 38 16.71 7.98 -0.11
N ASP A 39 17.55 8.12 -1.14
CA ASP A 39 17.87 9.44 -1.74
C ASP A 39 16.63 10.19 -2.25
N THR A 40 15.57 9.46 -2.60
CA THR A 40 14.37 10.02 -3.23
C THR A 40 13.07 9.73 -2.48
N ILE A 41 13.11 8.95 -1.42
CA ILE A 41 11.91 8.58 -0.64
C ILE A 41 12.12 8.97 0.81
N SER A 42 11.18 9.77 1.32
CA SER A 42 11.17 10.21 2.71
C SER A 42 9.93 9.67 3.43
N PHE A 43 10.13 9.34 4.68
CA PHE A 43 9.08 9.10 5.66
C PHE A 43 8.81 10.42 6.39
N VAL A 44 7.54 10.78 6.56
CA VAL A 44 7.12 11.99 7.28
C VAL A 44 6.06 11.62 8.30
N ARG A 45 6.34 11.89 9.58
CA ARG A 45 5.43 11.67 10.70
C ARG A 45 4.77 12.98 11.11
N PHE A 46 3.44 12.97 11.19
CA PHE A 46 2.64 14.13 11.58
C PHE A 46 1.84 13.84 12.86
N ARG A 47 1.75 14.80 13.74
CA ARG A 47 0.69 14.84 14.74
C ARG A 47 -0.47 15.67 14.17
N VAL A 48 -1.67 15.08 14.15
CA VAL A 48 -2.88 15.78 13.73
C VAL A 48 -3.41 16.59 14.90
N GLU A 49 -3.70 17.87 14.65
CA GLU A 49 -4.24 18.76 15.67
C GLU A 49 -5.76 18.60 15.82
N GLY A 50 -6.26 18.80 17.04
CA GLY A 50 -7.71 18.75 17.33
C GLY A 50 -8.21 17.40 17.81
N GLY A 51 -7.34 16.42 18.06
CA GLY A 51 -7.71 15.14 18.66
C GLY A 51 -7.29 13.90 17.86
N VAL A 52 -8.01 12.81 18.06
CA VAL A 52 -7.73 11.53 17.42
C VAL A 52 -8.14 11.59 15.94
N PHE A 53 -7.25 11.17 15.07
CA PHE A 53 -7.51 11.01 13.64
C PHE A 53 -7.78 9.54 13.32
N ASP A 54 -9.05 9.18 13.25
CA ASP A 54 -9.47 7.82 12.93
C ASP A 54 -9.55 7.58 11.43
N PHE A 55 -9.07 6.41 10.99
CA PHE A 55 -9.09 5.97 9.60
C PHE A 55 -9.11 4.44 9.50
N GLN A 56 -9.42 3.91 8.32
CA GLN A 56 -9.30 2.49 8.00
C GLN A 56 -7.98 2.24 7.27
N PRO A 57 -7.31 1.08 7.50
CA PRO A 57 -6.06 0.77 6.82
C PRO A 57 -6.24 0.78 5.30
N GLY A 58 -5.36 1.50 4.61
CA GLY A 58 -5.40 1.71 3.16
C GLY A 58 -5.97 3.06 2.71
N GLN A 59 -6.58 3.85 3.62
CA GLN A 59 -7.01 5.20 3.29
C GLN A 59 -5.84 6.18 3.13
N PHE A 60 -6.13 7.35 2.56
CA PHE A 60 -5.17 8.41 2.32
C PHE A 60 -5.62 9.76 2.91
N VAL A 61 -4.71 10.69 3.00
CA VAL A 61 -4.98 12.11 3.26
C VAL A 61 -4.58 12.94 2.05
N SER A 62 -5.32 14.04 1.81
CA SER A 62 -4.90 15.10 0.91
C SER A 62 -4.11 16.13 1.71
N VAL A 63 -2.82 16.29 1.42
CA VAL A 63 -1.99 17.35 2.00
C VAL A 63 -2.16 18.60 1.16
N MET A 64 -2.44 19.73 1.81
CA MET A 64 -2.73 21.02 1.18
C MET A 64 -1.69 22.04 1.58
N VAL A 65 -1.17 22.77 0.62
CA VAL A 65 -0.16 23.82 0.79
C VAL A 65 -0.58 25.04 -0.02
N ASP A 66 -0.38 26.22 0.52
CA ASP A 66 -0.53 27.46 -0.24
C ASP A 66 0.74 27.71 -1.08
N LYS A 67 0.56 27.91 -2.36
CA LYS A 67 1.60 28.33 -3.29
C LYS A 67 1.14 29.60 -4.00
N GLU A 68 1.76 30.73 -3.69
CA GLU A 68 1.47 32.02 -4.34
C GLU A 68 -0.03 32.39 -4.31
N GLY A 69 -0.68 32.17 -3.15
CA GLY A 69 -2.11 32.46 -2.96
C GLY A 69 -3.06 31.42 -3.58
N LYS A 70 -2.54 30.31 -4.10
CA LYS A 70 -3.34 29.20 -4.62
C LYS A 70 -3.14 27.95 -3.78
N SER A 71 -4.23 27.33 -3.35
CA SER A 71 -4.17 26.06 -2.64
C SER A 71 -3.84 24.92 -3.62
N VAL A 72 -2.72 24.25 -3.39
CA VAL A 72 -2.29 23.05 -4.11
C VAL A 72 -2.44 21.87 -3.20
N SER A 73 -3.00 20.77 -3.67
CA SER A 73 -3.17 19.56 -2.88
C SER A 73 -2.74 18.30 -3.62
N ARG A 74 -2.25 17.29 -2.85
CA ARG A 74 -1.94 15.97 -3.37
C ARG A 74 -2.33 14.89 -2.35
N PRO A 75 -2.86 13.75 -2.83
CA PRO A 75 -3.16 12.60 -1.99
C PRO A 75 -1.87 11.87 -1.63
N TYR A 76 -1.83 11.36 -0.38
CA TYR A 76 -0.78 10.48 0.12
C TYR A 76 -1.41 9.39 0.99
N SER A 77 -1.16 8.12 0.65
CA SER A 77 -1.61 7.00 1.45
C SER A 77 -0.99 7.03 2.84
N ILE A 78 -1.82 6.72 3.84
CA ILE A 78 -1.38 6.59 5.22
C ILE A 78 -0.60 5.28 5.34
N ALA A 79 0.64 5.37 5.84
CA ALA A 79 1.51 4.22 6.05
C ALA A 79 1.43 3.69 7.50
N SER A 80 1.10 4.52 8.49
CA SER A 80 0.88 4.07 9.86
C SER A 80 -0.38 3.19 9.98
N PRO A 81 -0.40 2.21 10.89
CA PRO A 81 -1.62 1.48 11.21
C PRO A 81 -2.59 2.37 12.01
N PRO A 82 -3.93 2.14 11.92
CA PRO A 82 -4.94 2.97 12.57
C PRO A 82 -4.92 2.89 14.11
N GLU A 83 -4.27 1.90 14.69
CA GLU A 83 -4.06 1.78 16.12
C GLU A 83 -3.05 2.79 16.69
N GLN A 84 -2.21 3.33 15.82
CA GLN A 84 -1.22 4.35 16.15
C GLN A 84 -1.89 5.74 16.20
N LYS A 85 -2.59 6.03 17.30
CA LYS A 85 -3.47 7.20 17.45
C LYS A 85 -2.74 8.53 17.59
N GLU A 86 -1.47 8.52 17.97
CA GLU A 86 -0.72 9.73 18.28
C GLU A 86 -0.20 10.46 17.06
N HIS A 87 -0.02 9.74 15.94
CA HIS A 87 0.55 10.29 14.73
C HIS A 87 0.11 9.54 13.47
N LEU A 88 0.27 10.22 12.35
CA LEU A 88 0.01 9.76 11.01
C LEU A 88 1.34 9.75 10.25
N GLU A 89 1.60 8.70 9.49
CA GLU A 89 2.83 8.53 8.73
C GLU A 89 2.54 8.47 7.23
N LEU A 90 3.36 9.20 6.47
CA LEU A 90 3.31 9.23 5.01
C LEU A 90 4.66 8.79 4.43
N CYS A 91 4.62 8.03 3.35
CA CYS A 91 5.80 7.67 2.55
C CYS A 91 5.77 8.47 1.25
N ILE A 92 6.72 9.40 1.11
CA ILE A 92 6.74 10.42 0.06
C ILE A 92 7.89 10.15 -0.90
N LYS A 93 7.61 9.90 -2.18
CA LYS A 93 8.63 9.89 -3.23
C LYS A 93 8.78 11.27 -3.83
N LYS A 94 9.97 11.84 -3.78
CA LYS A 94 10.33 13.07 -4.49
C LYS A 94 10.26 12.80 -6.00
N VAL A 95 9.46 13.60 -6.69
CA VAL A 95 9.34 13.55 -8.14
C VAL A 95 10.17 14.70 -8.72
N PRO A 96 11.01 14.49 -9.73
CA PRO A 96 11.71 15.58 -10.40
C PRO A 96 10.71 16.69 -10.77
N ASP A 97 11.02 17.94 -10.45
CA ASP A 97 10.19 19.12 -10.68
C ASP A 97 8.79 19.11 -10.03
N GLY A 98 8.50 18.10 -9.21
CA GLY A 98 7.24 17.96 -8.48
C GLY A 98 7.19 18.89 -7.25
N PHE A 99 6.44 20.00 -7.30
CA PHE A 99 6.35 20.93 -6.18
C PHE A 99 5.93 20.24 -4.87
N MET A 100 4.77 19.57 -4.85
CA MET A 100 4.20 19.03 -3.60
C MET A 100 5.05 17.92 -2.99
N SER A 101 5.56 16.99 -3.80
CA SER A 101 6.35 15.87 -3.29
C SER A 101 7.67 16.33 -2.68
N ASN A 102 8.35 17.30 -3.31
CA ASN A 102 9.57 17.89 -2.77
C ASN A 102 9.27 18.72 -1.52
N TYR A 103 8.24 19.57 -1.57
CA TYR A 103 7.84 20.39 -0.43
C TYR A 103 7.55 19.53 0.82
N VAL A 104 6.71 18.49 0.69
CA VAL A 104 6.33 17.65 1.84
C VAL A 104 7.51 16.82 2.35
N ALA A 105 8.36 16.28 1.46
CA ALA A 105 9.53 15.52 1.83
C ALA A 105 10.65 16.36 2.49
N ASP A 106 10.67 17.67 2.23
CA ASP A 106 11.69 18.59 2.76
C ASP A 106 11.22 19.38 4.01
N LEU A 107 10.00 19.12 4.49
CA LEU A 107 9.49 19.70 5.73
C LEU A 107 10.43 19.41 6.91
N LYS A 108 10.39 20.28 7.91
CA LYS A 108 11.20 20.13 9.12
C LYS A 108 10.29 19.91 10.32
N PRO A 109 10.77 19.22 11.38
CA PRO A 109 10.04 19.12 12.65
C PRO A 109 9.54 20.50 13.12
N GLY A 110 8.26 20.57 13.53
CA GLY A 110 7.57 21.81 13.89
C GLY A 110 6.83 22.51 12.74
N ALA A 111 7.13 22.18 11.48
CA ALA A 111 6.37 22.71 10.35
C ALA A 111 4.91 22.23 10.37
N GLN A 112 4.01 23.05 9.86
CA GLN A 112 2.58 22.72 9.81
C GLN A 112 2.07 22.71 8.37
N VAL A 113 1.20 21.77 8.09
CA VAL A 113 0.46 21.67 6.82
C VAL A 113 -1.03 21.43 7.11
N ARG A 114 -1.88 21.79 6.19
CA ARG A 114 -3.29 21.38 6.25
C ARG A 114 -3.46 20.03 5.62
N ILE A 115 -4.26 19.17 6.26
CA ILE A 115 -4.65 17.89 5.71
C ILE A 115 -6.17 17.79 5.64
N ARG A 116 -6.66 16.99 4.69
CA ARG A 116 -8.06 16.56 4.64
C ARG A 116 -8.09 15.04 4.51
N GLY A 117 -8.83 14.40 5.37
CA GLY A 117 -8.99 12.94 5.39
C GLY A 117 -9.81 12.47 6.59
N PRO A 118 -9.97 11.15 6.74
CA PRO A 118 -9.49 10.11 5.83
C PRO A 118 -10.29 10.10 4.52
N LEU A 119 -9.65 9.72 3.43
CA LEU A 119 -10.24 9.62 2.10
C LEU A 119 -9.92 8.25 1.49
N GLY A 120 -10.65 7.88 0.44
CA GLY A 120 -10.42 6.65 -0.32
C GLY A 120 -11.29 5.48 0.11
N ARG A 121 -11.45 4.55 -0.83
CA ARG A 121 -12.23 3.30 -0.67
C ARG A 121 -11.36 2.05 -0.84
N PHE A 122 -10.05 2.24 -0.99
CA PHE A 122 -9.07 1.17 -1.04
C PHE A 122 -8.70 0.73 0.38
N VAL A 123 -9.63 0.09 1.06
CA VAL A 123 -9.46 -0.32 2.46
C VAL A 123 -9.41 -1.83 2.59
N LEU A 124 -8.72 -2.30 3.62
CA LEU A 124 -8.74 -3.70 4.02
C LEU A 124 -10.19 -4.11 4.36
N LEU A 125 -10.66 -5.19 3.77
CA LEU A 125 -11.97 -5.74 4.14
C LEU A 125 -11.90 -6.46 5.47
N GLU A 126 -12.81 -6.15 6.35
CA GLU A 126 -12.96 -6.77 7.66
C GLU A 126 -14.34 -7.44 7.80
N PRO A 127 -14.45 -8.59 8.49
CA PRO A 127 -13.33 -9.36 9.05
C PRO A 127 -12.44 -9.97 7.96
N VAL A 128 -11.15 -10.16 8.26
CA VAL A 128 -10.19 -10.79 7.33
C VAL A 128 -10.46 -12.30 7.29
N ALA A 129 -11.27 -12.73 6.35
CA ALA A 129 -11.71 -14.11 6.20
C ALA A 129 -10.93 -14.90 5.14
N ASN A 130 -10.15 -14.23 4.31
CA ASN A 130 -9.40 -14.81 3.18
C ASN A 130 -7.90 -14.59 3.33
N ASP A 131 -7.11 -15.44 2.69
CA ASP A 131 -5.70 -15.16 2.45
C ASP A 131 -5.57 -13.89 1.57
N ILE A 132 -4.51 -13.10 1.75
CA ILE A 132 -4.35 -11.84 1.03
C ILE A 132 -3.02 -11.78 0.31
N VAL A 133 -3.06 -11.29 -0.91
CA VAL A 133 -1.88 -10.96 -1.72
C VAL A 133 -1.83 -9.47 -1.95
N PHE A 134 -0.84 -8.81 -1.38
CA PHE A 134 -0.50 -7.40 -1.61
C PHE A 134 0.51 -7.31 -2.75
N ILE A 135 0.25 -6.47 -3.73
CA ILE A 135 1.11 -6.29 -4.90
C ILE A 135 1.38 -4.80 -5.07
N SER A 136 2.65 -4.41 -4.91
CA SER A 136 3.03 -2.99 -4.95
C SER A 136 4.21 -2.69 -5.85
N THR A 137 4.29 -1.45 -6.30
CA THR A 137 5.50 -0.87 -6.90
C THR A 137 5.84 0.46 -6.27
N GLY A 138 7.13 0.66 -5.96
CA GLY A 138 7.63 1.89 -5.36
C GLY A 138 6.91 2.26 -4.06
N THR A 139 6.50 3.51 -3.92
CA THR A 139 5.75 4.00 -2.75
C THR A 139 4.29 3.54 -2.68
N GLY A 140 3.79 2.79 -3.67
CA GLY A 140 2.52 2.07 -3.58
C GLY A 140 2.47 1.02 -2.46
N ILE A 141 3.59 0.77 -1.79
CA ILE A 141 3.66 -0.04 -0.57
C ILE A 141 2.98 0.64 0.64
N ALA A 142 2.88 1.97 0.68
CA ALA A 142 2.42 2.71 1.84
C ALA A 142 1.07 2.21 2.42
N PRO A 143 -0.02 2.05 1.64
CA PRO A 143 -1.27 1.51 2.19
C PRO A 143 -1.11 0.08 2.73
N PHE A 144 -0.17 -0.71 2.19
CA PHE A 144 0.08 -2.08 2.66
C PHE A 144 0.86 -2.13 3.97
N ILE A 145 1.75 -1.16 4.22
CA ILE A 145 2.39 -1.00 5.54
C ILE A 145 1.32 -0.75 6.61
N SER A 146 0.34 0.12 6.33
CA SER A 146 -0.81 0.35 7.22
C SER A 146 -1.64 -0.91 7.42
N MET A 147 -1.98 -1.64 6.36
CA MET A 147 -2.75 -2.88 6.41
C MET A 147 -2.01 -3.99 7.19
N LEU A 148 -0.72 -4.19 6.91
CA LEU A 148 0.11 -5.18 7.61
C LEU A 148 0.29 -4.84 9.09
N GLY A 149 0.54 -3.57 9.42
CA GLY A 149 0.60 -3.11 10.80
C GLY A 149 -0.70 -3.36 11.57
N HIS A 150 -1.85 -3.19 10.91
CA HIS A 150 -3.16 -3.52 11.46
C HIS A 150 -3.37 -5.03 11.63
N ILE A 151 -2.98 -5.85 10.65
CA ILE A 151 -3.09 -7.31 10.68
C ILE A 151 -2.26 -7.91 11.81
N TYR A 152 -1.01 -7.46 11.96
CA TYR A 152 -0.04 -8.04 12.90
C TYR A 152 0.08 -7.26 14.21
N ARG A 153 -0.87 -6.38 14.53
CA ARG A 153 -0.89 -5.68 15.81
C ARG A 153 -1.05 -6.65 16.98
N GLN A 154 -0.53 -6.28 18.13
CA GLN A 154 -0.75 -7.04 19.35
C GLN A 154 -2.24 -7.15 19.66
N GLY A 155 -2.71 -8.35 20.02
CA GLY A 155 -4.13 -8.61 20.29
C GLY A 155 -5.01 -8.60 19.05
N SER A 156 -4.44 -8.83 17.85
CA SER A 156 -5.22 -9.04 16.63
C SER A 156 -6.10 -10.28 16.75
N ASP A 157 -7.34 -10.17 16.29
CA ASP A 157 -8.33 -11.24 16.19
C ASP A 157 -8.31 -11.98 14.84
N ILE A 158 -7.32 -11.67 14.01
CA ILE A 158 -7.15 -12.33 12.70
C ILE A 158 -6.64 -13.76 12.91
N ASP A 159 -7.34 -14.71 12.27
CA ASP A 159 -6.99 -16.13 12.29
C ASP A 159 -5.51 -16.33 11.86
N PRO A 160 -4.65 -16.90 12.72
CA PRO A 160 -3.24 -17.12 12.42
C PRO A 160 -2.99 -18.12 11.29
N ALA A 161 -4.01 -18.90 10.89
CA ALA A 161 -3.93 -19.77 9.73
C ALA A 161 -4.05 -19.02 8.40
N ARG A 162 -4.44 -17.75 8.41
CA ARG A 162 -4.48 -16.91 7.21
C ARG A 162 -3.07 -16.59 6.75
N ARG A 163 -2.85 -16.64 5.45
CA ARG A 163 -1.56 -16.38 4.81
C ARG A 163 -1.60 -15.04 4.10
N PHE A 164 -0.50 -14.32 4.20
CA PHE A 164 -0.35 -12.99 3.62
C PHE A 164 0.92 -12.96 2.77
N TRP A 165 0.81 -12.43 1.57
CA TRP A 165 1.94 -12.19 0.68
C TRP A 165 2.11 -10.70 0.42
N LEU A 166 3.34 -10.24 0.37
CA LEU A 166 3.69 -8.94 -0.18
C LEU A 166 4.69 -9.12 -1.32
N PHE A 167 4.24 -8.79 -2.52
CA PHE A 167 5.10 -8.64 -3.69
C PHE A 167 5.45 -7.16 -3.83
N GLN A 168 6.71 -6.81 -3.56
CA GLN A 168 7.24 -5.45 -3.66
C GLN A 168 8.17 -5.33 -4.85
N GLY A 169 7.75 -4.57 -5.88
CA GLY A 169 8.56 -4.26 -7.05
C GLY A 169 9.17 -2.87 -6.96
N VAL A 170 10.47 -2.77 -7.22
CA VAL A 170 11.15 -1.49 -7.41
C VAL A 170 12.07 -1.56 -8.62
N ARG A 171 12.53 -0.41 -9.09
CA ARG A 171 13.44 -0.36 -10.24
C ARG A 171 14.85 -0.75 -9.85
N TYR A 172 15.34 -0.19 -8.74
CA TYR A 172 16.70 -0.34 -8.24
C TYR A 172 16.70 -0.78 -6.78
N VAL A 173 17.75 -1.49 -6.35
CA VAL A 173 17.89 -1.95 -4.96
C VAL A 173 17.79 -0.77 -3.97
N LYS A 174 18.42 0.36 -4.30
CA LYS A 174 18.39 1.59 -3.49
C LYS A 174 17.00 2.25 -3.34
N GLU A 175 15.97 1.78 -4.06
CA GLU A 175 14.59 2.26 -3.92
C GLU A 175 13.76 1.38 -2.96
N MET A 176 14.34 0.31 -2.42
CA MET A 176 13.67 -0.53 -1.42
C MET A 176 13.46 0.26 -0.13
N VAL A 177 12.25 0.17 0.42
CA VAL A 177 11.88 0.86 1.66
C VAL A 177 11.24 -0.11 2.65
N TYR A 178 11.25 0.22 3.94
CA TYR A 178 10.72 -0.61 5.04
C TYR A 178 11.35 -2.00 5.15
N ILE A 179 12.59 -2.17 4.67
CA ILE A 179 13.26 -3.48 4.59
C ILE A 179 13.31 -4.15 5.96
N ASP A 180 13.87 -3.49 6.96
CA ASP A 180 14.05 -4.04 8.31
C ASP A 180 12.71 -4.43 8.95
N TYR A 181 11.67 -3.59 8.77
CA TYR A 181 10.32 -3.86 9.25
C TYR A 181 9.73 -5.12 8.58
N LEU A 182 9.79 -5.20 7.26
CA LEU A 182 9.19 -6.30 6.50
C LEU A 182 9.93 -7.62 6.70
N GLU A 183 11.26 -7.60 6.75
CA GLU A 183 12.07 -8.78 7.03
C GLU A 183 11.87 -9.26 8.48
N LYS A 184 11.77 -8.32 9.42
CA LYS A 184 11.41 -8.67 10.80
C LYS A 184 10.03 -9.33 10.84
N LEU A 185 9.04 -8.76 10.15
CA LEU A 185 7.68 -9.30 10.08
C LEU A 185 7.69 -10.73 9.50
N ALA A 186 8.46 -10.97 8.44
CA ALA A 186 8.57 -12.29 7.82
C ALA A 186 9.28 -13.32 8.71
N ARG A 187 10.25 -12.89 9.54
CA ARG A 187 10.90 -13.78 10.52
C ARG A 187 9.97 -14.15 11.68
N ASP A 188 9.20 -13.18 12.17
CA ASP A 188 8.37 -13.33 13.36
C ASP A 188 7.03 -14.05 13.04
N HIS A 189 6.58 -13.99 11.80
CA HIS A 189 5.28 -14.52 11.36
C HIS A 189 5.41 -15.48 10.16
N PRO A 190 5.44 -16.80 10.38
CA PRO A 190 5.57 -17.79 9.30
C PRO A 190 4.46 -17.76 8.24
N ASN A 191 3.33 -17.13 8.55
CA ASN A 191 2.21 -16.92 7.63
C ASN A 191 2.35 -15.67 6.77
N PHE A 192 3.43 -14.88 6.90
CA PHE A 192 3.76 -13.75 6.04
C PHE A 192 4.90 -14.10 5.08
N HIS A 193 4.63 -13.93 3.80
CA HIS A 193 5.56 -14.23 2.71
C HIS A 193 5.96 -12.94 2.00
N LEU A 194 7.25 -12.62 2.03
CA LEU A 194 7.81 -11.42 1.43
C LEU A 194 8.56 -11.75 0.13
N VAL A 195 8.19 -11.08 -0.96
CA VAL A 195 8.77 -11.27 -2.29
C VAL A 195 9.23 -9.93 -2.84
N TYR A 196 10.55 -9.70 -2.83
CA TYR A 196 11.15 -8.55 -3.49
C TYR A 196 11.45 -8.86 -4.96
N VAL A 197 11.15 -7.91 -5.84
CA VAL A 197 11.44 -7.99 -7.27
C VAL A 197 12.08 -6.69 -7.75
N ILE A 198 13.29 -6.79 -8.29
CA ILE A 198 14.04 -5.63 -8.81
C ILE A 198 14.05 -5.69 -10.33
N SER A 199 13.53 -4.65 -11.00
CA SER A 199 13.47 -4.70 -12.47
C SER A 199 14.78 -4.31 -13.16
N ARG A 200 15.66 -3.55 -12.50
CA ARG A 200 16.95 -3.11 -13.01
C ARG A 200 17.99 -3.12 -11.90
N PRO A 201 18.46 -4.30 -11.44
CA PRO A 201 19.52 -4.36 -10.42
C PRO A 201 20.80 -3.74 -10.98
N GLU A 202 21.30 -2.71 -10.29
CA GLU A 202 22.54 -2.02 -10.67
C GLU A 202 23.78 -2.72 -10.09
N THR A 203 23.56 -3.65 -9.16
CA THR A 203 24.63 -4.32 -8.43
C THR A 203 24.61 -5.82 -8.66
N PRO A 204 25.79 -6.45 -8.91
CA PRO A 204 25.92 -7.92 -9.02
C PRO A 204 25.58 -8.66 -7.73
N GLU A 205 25.55 -7.96 -6.60
CA GLU A 205 25.26 -8.50 -5.26
C GLU A 205 23.77 -8.88 -5.13
N TRP A 206 22.87 -8.31 -5.93
CA TRP A 206 21.47 -8.71 -5.89
C TRP A 206 21.31 -10.17 -6.37
N LYS A 207 20.92 -11.05 -5.46
CA LYS A 207 20.66 -12.47 -5.72
C LYS A 207 19.16 -12.82 -5.74
N GLY A 208 18.30 -11.82 -5.50
CA GLY A 208 16.85 -11.99 -5.53
C GLY A 208 16.26 -11.99 -6.94
N ARG A 209 14.96 -11.85 -7.02
CA ARG A 209 14.22 -11.91 -8.29
C ARG A 209 14.46 -10.68 -9.15
N VAL A 210 14.63 -10.89 -10.46
CA VAL A 210 14.85 -9.83 -11.46
C VAL A 210 13.71 -9.83 -12.44
N GLY A 211 13.04 -8.68 -12.62
CA GLY A 211 11.92 -8.52 -13.53
C GLY A 211 10.77 -7.69 -12.96
N HIS A 212 9.54 -8.07 -13.26
CA HIS A 212 8.34 -7.40 -12.78
C HIS A 212 7.52 -8.30 -11.86
N VAL A 213 6.87 -7.72 -10.86
CA VAL A 213 6.13 -8.45 -9.80
C VAL A 213 5.11 -9.45 -10.34
N GLN A 214 4.43 -9.11 -11.43
CA GLN A 214 3.39 -9.94 -12.02
C GLN A 214 3.92 -11.27 -12.56
N TYR A 215 5.17 -11.35 -12.96
CA TYR A 215 5.74 -12.61 -13.46
C TYR A 215 5.89 -13.65 -12.36
N PHE A 216 6.24 -13.20 -11.15
CA PHE A 216 6.45 -14.07 -9.99
C PHE A 216 5.18 -14.42 -9.26
N LEU A 217 4.08 -13.68 -9.50
CA LEU A 217 2.80 -13.95 -8.86
C LEU A 217 2.30 -15.37 -9.17
N ARG A 218 2.37 -15.82 -10.43
CA ARG A 218 1.95 -17.17 -10.84
C ARG A 218 2.87 -18.27 -10.34
N GLU A 219 4.13 -17.93 -10.07
CA GLU A 219 5.09 -18.90 -9.54
C GLU A 219 4.78 -19.23 -8.08
N GLU A 220 4.38 -18.25 -7.29
CA GLU A 220 4.11 -18.40 -5.86
C GLU A 220 2.65 -18.79 -5.57
N ILE A 221 1.70 -18.21 -6.29
CA ILE A 221 0.27 -18.40 -6.03
C ILE A 221 -0.28 -19.45 -7.01
N LYS A 222 -0.49 -20.68 -6.50
CA LYS A 222 -0.97 -21.79 -7.32
C LYS A 222 -2.49 -21.90 -7.36
N ASP A 223 -3.16 -21.50 -6.28
CA ASP A 223 -4.62 -21.42 -6.18
C ASP A 223 -5.01 -20.12 -5.52
N ALA A 224 -5.63 -19.24 -6.30
CA ALA A 224 -6.07 -17.91 -5.87
C ALA A 224 -7.57 -17.84 -5.53
N SER A 225 -8.31 -18.95 -5.68
CA SER A 225 -9.79 -18.98 -5.62
C SER A 225 -10.36 -18.50 -4.28
N ARG A 226 -9.58 -18.58 -3.19
CA ARG A 226 -9.94 -18.12 -1.84
C ARG A 226 -9.08 -16.96 -1.37
N MET A 227 -8.42 -16.25 -2.27
CA MET A 227 -7.52 -15.14 -1.96
C MET A 227 -8.09 -13.83 -2.43
N HIS A 228 -7.75 -12.77 -1.71
CA HIS A 228 -7.98 -11.39 -2.10
C HIS A 228 -6.68 -10.77 -2.61
N ALA A 229 -6.72 -10.12 -3.76
CA ALA A 229 -5.61 -9.32 -4.29
C ALA A 229 -5.83 -7.82 -4.02
N TYR A 230 -4.83 -7.17 -3.45
CA TYR A 230 -4.77 -5.73 -3.30
C TYR A 230 -3.57 -5.20 -4.08
N ILE A 231 -3.81 -4.30 -5.03
CA ILE A 231 -2.80 -3.83 -5.98
C ILE A 231 -2.67 -2.31 -5.84
N CYS A 232 -1.45 -1.82 -5.60
CA CYS A 232 -1.20 -0.38 -5.49
C CYS A 232 0.14 0.01 -6.13
N GLY A 233 0.14 1.02 -6.99
CA GLY A 233 1.35 1.49 -7.65
C GLY A 233 1.12 2.17 -9.00
N LEU A 234 2.14 2.10 -9.87
CA LEU A 234 2.12 2.76 -11.16
C LEU A 234 1.02 2.20 -12.08
N ARG A 235 0.45 3.09 -12.91
CA ARG A 235 -0.61 2.76 -13.88
C ARG A 235 -0.31 1.51 -14.70
N HIS A 236 0.87 1.46 -15.33
CA HIS A 236 1.27 0.34 -16.19
C HIS A 236 1.25 -1.00 -15.45
N MET A 237 1.78 -1.04 -14.22
CA MET A 237 1.74 -2.25 -13.40
C MET A 237 0.29 -2.69 -13.11
N LEU A 238 -0.58 -1.74 -12.80
CA LEU A 238 -2.01 -2.02 -12.53
C LEU A 238 -2.74 -2.57 -13.76
N GLU A 239 -2.50 -1.97 -14.94
CA GLU A 239 -3.13 -2.37 -16.21
C GLU A 239 -2.77 -3.81 -16.61
N GLU A 240 -1.58 -4.29 -16.23
CA GLU A 240 -1.15 -5.67 -16.47
C GLU A 240 -1.57 -6.62 -15.33
N THR A 241 -1.43 -6.19 -14.09
CA THR A 241 -1.60 -7.08 -12.91
C THR A 241 -3.07 -7.36 -12.61
N LYS A 242 -3.95 -6.36 -12.77
CA LYS A 242 -5.38 -6.52 -12.48
C LYS A 242 -6.02 -7.62 -13.34
N PRO A 243 -5.96 -7.59 -14.69
CA PRO A 243 -6.54 -8.65 -15.51
C PRO A 243 -5.85 -9.99 -15.28
N MET A 244 -4.57 -10.01 -14.93
CA MET A 244 -3.87 -11.23 -14.55
C MET A 244 -4.45 -11.85 -13.28
N CYS A 245 -4.67 -11.07 -12.21
CA CYS A 245 -5.29 -11.56 -10.98
C CYS A 245 -6.72 -12.06 -11.23
N GLU A 246 -7.50 -11.34 -12.03
CA GLU A 246 -8.84 -11.77 -12.44
C GLU A 246 -8.79 -13.12 -13.18
N GLY A 247 -7.85 -13.28 -14.12
CA GLY A 247 -7.63 -14.53 -14.87
C GLY A 247 -7.05 -15.67 -14.04
N MET A 248 -6.38 -15.39 -12.90
CA MET A 248 -5.93 -16.37 -11.92
C MET A 248 -7.05 -16.84 -10.99
N GLY A 249 -8.23 -16.21 -11.02
CA GLY A 249 -9.38 -16.57 -10.22
C GLY A 249 -9.37 -16.08 -8.79
N PHE A 250 -8.67 -14.97 -8.49
CA PHE A 250 -8.80 -14.32 -7.18
C PHE A 250 -10.25 -14.00 -6.88
N SER A 251 -10.72 -14.33 -5.66
CA SER A 251 -12.10 -14.09 -5.24
C SER A 251 -12.43 -12.60 -5.08
N LEU A 252 -11.41 -11.76 -4.95
CA LEU A 252 -11.51 -10.31 -4.93
C LEU A 252 -10.24 -9.69 -5.52
N VAL A 253 -10.41 -8.67 -6.37
CA VAL A 253 -9.29 -7.83 -6.85
C VAL A 253 -9.62 -6.37 -6.58
N ARG A 254 -8.84 -5.73 -5.70
CA ARG A 254 -8.92 -4.30 -5.39
C ARG A 254 -7.65 -3.60 -5.83
N PHE A 255 -7.78 -2.35 -6.25
CA PHE A 255 -6.61 -1.60 -6.69
C PHE A 255 -6.75 -0.11 -6.41
N GLU A 256 -5.62 0.54 -6.20
CA GLU A 256 -5.47 1.99 -6.15
C GLU A 256 -4.31 2.42 -7.05
N LYS A 257 -4.55 3.45 -7.84
CA LYS A 257 -3.61 3.95 -8.85
C LYS A 257 -2.95 5.24 -8.35
N TRP A 258 -1.64 5.32 -8.53
CA TRP A 258 -0.86 6.55 -8.39
C TRP A 258 -0.40 7.02 -9.77
N ASP A 259 -0.68 8.27 -10.10
CA ASP A 259 -0.18 8.94 -11.32
C ASP A 259 1.05 9.77 -10.99
#